data_d8ef71321459b2be5a450cc88ec0ac40
#
_entry.id   d8ef71321459b2be5a450cc88ec0ac40
#
_cell.length_a   1.000
_cell.length_b   1.000
_cell.length_c   1.000
_cell.angle_alpha   90.00
_cell.angle_beta   90.00
_cell.angle_gamma   90.00
#
_symmetry.space_group_name_H-M   'P 1'
#
loop_
_entity.id
_entity.type
_entity.pdbx_description
1 polymer ?
#
loop_
_entity_poly.entity_id
_entity_poly.type
_entity_poly.pdbx_seq_one_letter_code
_entity_poly.pdbx_strand_id
1 'polypeptide(L)'
;MDYQIVIILLISGFVVGFINTLSAGATVISMTVYMALGLPIIEASGTNRIAVVLQNITSSLTFRKQNLLDIRSAIRYAVPIIIGTLIGAQFSMMVSNRVFNSIFAVGLVLMGVLLFIKPQVWLKGTGTSIKKMSVSHFILLVVAGIYGGSVYVGVGYFFIAVFVIGMGYDLIRANALKGFMAFATTPFSLVIYMMYGQVNYTFGLIHAVGNIVGAYFAATYASRIGTKFIRYLLLTLIIVSLIIVIVKEF
;
A
#
# COMPACT_ATOMS: atom_id res chain seq x y z
N MET A 1 7.85 -8.92 26.64
CA MET A 1 6.66 -8.62 25.81
C MET A 1 5.66 -9.73 26.01
N ASP A 2 4.40 -9.38 26.21
CA ASP A 2 3.33 -10.36 26.41
C ASP A 2 3.19 -11.25 25.14
N TYR A 3 3.05 -12.59 25.34
CA TYR A 3 2.86 -13.53 24.24
C TYR A 3 1.58 -13.26 23.44
N GLN A 4 0.56 -12.68 24.05
CA GLN A 4 -0.67 -12.27 23.38
C GLN A 4 -0.41 -11.19 22.32
N ILE A 5 0.44 -10.21 22.62
CA ILE A 5 0.84 -9.15 21.69
C ILE A 5 1.57 -9.76 20.49
N VAL A 6 2.47 -10.74 20.72
CA VAL A 6 3.19 -11.43 19.65
C VAL A 6 2.21 -12.14 18.71
N ILE A 7 1.26 -12.87 19.25
CA ILE A 7 0.25 -13.61 18.48
C ILE A 7 -0.61 -12.64 17.65
N ILE A 8 -1.09 -11.54 18.27
CA ILE A 8 -1.88 -10.51 17.57
C ILE A 8 -1.09 -9.92 16.40
N LEU A 9 0.18 -9.58 16.63
CA LEU A 9 1.04 -9.01 15.58
C LEU A 9 1.31 -10.01 14.44
N LEU A 10 1.53 -11.29 14.74
CA LEU A 10 1.75 -12.32 13.72
C LEU A 10 0.49 -12.58 12.89
N ILE A 11 -0.67 -12.75 13.54
CA ILE A 11 -1.94 -13.03 12.85
C ILE A 11 -2.37 -11.82 12.04
N SER A 12 -2.37 -10.61 12.62
CA SER A 12 -2.71 -9.39 11.88
C SER A 12 -1.73 -9.15 10.73
N GLY A 13 -0.44 -9.42 10.95
CA GLY A 13 0.57 -9.38 9.91
C GLY A 13 0.24 -10.31 8.74
N PHE A 14 -0.07 -11.57 9.00
CA PHE A 14 -0.47 -12.53 7.96
C PHE A 14 -1.68 -12.03 7.16
N VAL A 15 -2.73 -11.60 7.84
CA VAL A 15 -3.96 -11.09 7.20
C VAL A 15 -3.65 -9.86 6.33
N VAL A 16 -2.88 -8.91 6.87
CA VAL A 16 -2.49 -7.69 6.13
C VAL A 16 -1.61 -8.02 4.94
N GLY A 17 -0.61 -8.88 5.10
CA GLY A 17 0.27 -9.30 4.02
C GLY A 17 -0.47 -9.99 2.89
N PHE A 18 -1.41 -10.88 3.23
CA PHE A 18 -2.26 -11.58 2.27
C PHE A 18 -3.17 -10.59 1.51
N ILE A 19 -3.92 -9.78 2.23
CA ILE A 19 -4.88 -8.85 1.63
C ILE A 19 -4.17 -7.76 0.82
N ASN A 20 -3.13 -7.11 1.36
CA ASN A 20 -2.41 -6.06 0.66
C ASN A 20 -1.73 -6.53 -0.63
N THR A 21 -1.31 -7.77 -0.68
CA THR A 21 -0.69 -8.32 -1.90
C THR A 21 -1.71 -8.53 -3.01
N LEU A 22 -2.92 -8.99 -2.68
CA LEU A 22 -4.01 -9.19 -3.66
C LEU A 22 -4.69 -7.87 -4.05
N SER A 23 -4.74 -6.94 -3.11
CA SER A 23 -5.48 -5.69 -3.29
C SER A 23 -4.68 -4.48 -2.80
N ALA A 24 -5.27 -3.65 -1.96
CA ALA A 24 -4.63 -2.57 -1.22
C ALA A 24 -5.51 -2.26 0.01
N GLY A 25 -5.05 -1.36 0.89
CA GLY A 25 -5.88 -0.83 1.97
C GLY A 25 -5.85 -1.59 3.29
N ALA A 26 -5.40 -2.84 3.34
CA ALA A 26 -5.29 -3.59 4.60
C ALA A 26 -4.31 -2.97 5.61
N THR A 27 -3.50 -2.02 5.18
CA THR A 27 -2.63 -1.22 6.05
C THR A 27 -3.42 -0.51 7.17
N VAL A 28 -4.73 -0.22 6.96
CA VAL A 28 -5.60 0.29 8.03
C VAL A 28 -5.62 -0.68 9.21
N ILE A 29 -5.64 -1.99 8.96
CA ILE A 29 -5.62 -3.02 10.03
C ILE A 29 -4.32 -2.92 10.83
N SER A 30 -3.15 -2.84 10.16
CA SER A 30 -1.86 -2.66 10.83
C SER A 30 -1.86 -1.40 11.70
N MET A 31 -2.31 -0.27 11.13
CA MET A 31 -2.38 1.01 11.84
C MET A 31 -3.27 0.90 13.08
N THR A 32 -4.46 0.30 12.94
CA THR A 32 -5.40 0.11 14.06
C THR A 32 -4.78 -0.77 15.16
N VAL A 33 -4.10 -1.86 14.79
CA VAL A 33 -3.43 -2.74 15.76
C VAL A 33 -2.32 -1.98 16.50
N TYR A 34 -1.44 -1.28 15.79
CA TYR A 34 -0.36 -0.52 16.43
C TYR A 34 -0.89 0.59 17.34
N MET A 35 -1.93 1.31 16.91
CA MET A 35 -2.55 2.35 17.73
C MET A 35 -3.27 1.76 18.96
N ALA A 36 -3.88 0.57 18.83
CA ALA A 36 -4.48 -0.14 19.98
C ALA A 36 -3.41 -0.63 20.98
N LEU A 37 -2.18 -0.89 20.50
CA LEU A 37 -1.03 -1.21 21.33
C LEU A 37 -0.31 0.03 21.89
N GLY A 38 -0.87 1.23 21.70
CA GLY A 38 -0.42 2.48 22.31
C GLY A 38 0.52 3.34 21.45
N LEU A 39 0.80 2.97 20.19
CA LEU A 39 1.65 3.83 19.35
C LEU A 39 0.88 5.05 18.82
N PRO A 40 1.50 6.25 18.86
CA PRO A 40 0.99 7.42 18.14
C PRO A 40 0.88 7.13 16.63
N ILE A 41 -0.02 7.81 15.94
CA ILE A 41 -0.32 7.51 14.53
C ILE A 41 0.90 7.65 13.59
N ILE A 42 1.76 8.64 13.83
CA ILE A 42 2.99 8.82 13.03
C ILE A 42 3.95 7.67 13.28
N GLU A 43 4.17 7.27 14.53
CA GLU A 43 5.01 6.14 14.90
C GLU A 43 4.43 4.81 14.36
N ALA A 44 3.11 4.61 14.44
CA ALA A 44 2.43 3.46 13.85
C ALA A 44 2.67 3.40 12.32
N SER A 45 2.61 4.56 11.62
CA SER A 45 2.91 4.66 10.20
C SER A 45 4.36 4.30 9.87
N GLY A 46 5.32 4.80 10.66
CA GLY A 46 6.74 4.46 10.51
C GLY A 46 7.01 2.98 10.76
N THR A 47 6.45 2.44 11.84
CA THR A 47 6.56 1.03 12.24
C THR A 47 6.04 0.08 11.16
N ASN A 48 4.89 0.42 10.56
CA ASN A 48 4.30 -0.38 9.50
C ASN A 48 5.20 -0.51 8.26
N ARG A 49 6.07 0.47 7.99
CA ARG A 49 6.96 0.46 6.81
C ARG A 49 7.95 -0.70 6.84
N ILE A 50 8.38 -1.18 8.02
CA ILE A 50 9.22 -2.38 8.13
C ILE A 50 8.50 -3.57 7.50
N ALA A 51 7.27 -3.83 7.92
CA ALA A 51 6.47 -4.93 7.40
C ALA A 51 6.18 -4.76 5.90
N VAL A 52 5.88 -3.54 5.46
CA VAL A 52 5.61 -3.23 4.05
C VAL A 52 6.81 -3.51 3.15
N VAL A 53 8.03 -3.14 3.55
CA VAL A 53 9.25 -3.43 2.77
C VAL A 53 9.40 -4.94 2.57
N LEU A 54 9.38 -5.69 3.66
CA LEU A 54 9.60 -7.15 3.64
C LEU A 54 8.48 -7.90 2.90
N GLN A 55 7.23 -7.49 3.10
CA GLN A 55 6.07 -7.99 2.35
C GLN A 55 6.26 -7.80 0.84
N ASN A 56 6.65 -6.59 0.43
CA ASN A 56 6.72 -6.26 -1.00
C ASN A 56 7.99 -6.79 -1.68
N ILE A 57 9.07 -7.06 -0.97
CA ILE A 57 10.18 -7.88 -1.47
C ILE A 57 9.62 -9.27 -1.85
N THR A 58 8.92 -9.92 -0.92
CA THR A 58 8.39 -11.27 -1.09
C THR A 58 7.40 -11.34 -2.26
N SER A 59 6.42 -10.43 -2.30
CA SER A 59 5.42 -10.42 -3.37
C SER A 59 6.03 -10.10 -4.74
N SER A 60 6.95 -9.12 -4.82
CA SER A 60 7.61 -8.74 -6.08
C SER A 60 8.47 -9.87 -6.66
N LEU A 61 9.23 -10.57 -5.82
CA LEU A 61 10.00 -11.74 -6.24
C LEU A 61 9.08 -12.86 -6.74
N THR A 62 7.96 -13.09 -6.06
CA THR A 62 6.98 -14.11 -6.44
C THR A 62 6.30 -13.76 -7.76
N PHE A 63 5.83 -12.52 -7.94
CA PHE A 63 5.23 -12.07 -9.21
C PHE A 63 6.23 -12.06 -10.38
N ARG A 64 7.50 -11.73 -10.12
CA ARG A 64 8.56 -11.83 -11.13
C ARG A 64 8.75 -13.26 -11.61
N LYS A 65 8.79 -14.25 -10.69
CA LYS A 65 8.88 -15.67 -11.05
C LYS A 65 7.71 -16.16 -11.90
N GLN A 66 6.54 -15.52 -11.78
CA GLN A 66 5.34 -15.81 -12.57
C GLN A 66 5.25 -15.01 -13.88
N ASN A 67 6.27 -14.24 -14.26
CA ASN A 67 6.28 -13.36 -15.44
C ASN A 67 5.16 -12.31 -15.45
N LEU A 68 4.67 -11.90 -14.27
CA LEU A 68 3.64 -10.88 -14.09
C LEU A 68 4.23 -9.47 -13.87
N LEU A 69 5.55 -9.37 -13.63
CA LEU A 69 6.25 -8.13 -13.33
C LEU A 69 7.36 -7.87 -14.36
N ASP A 70 7.18 -6.84 -15.18
CA ASP A 70 8.25 -6.30 -16.04
C ASP A 70 9.10 -5.31 -15.23
N ILE A 71 10.28 -5.76 -14.83
CA ILE A 71 11.23 -4.98 -14.00
C ILE A 71 11.69 -3.70 -14.71
N ARG A 72 11.89 -3.74 -16.03
CA ARG A 72 12.39 -2.57 -16.79
C ARG A 72 11.40 -1.42 -16.75
N SER A 73 10.12 -1.70 -16.98
CA SER A 73 9.05 -0.73 -16.85
C SER A 73 8.84 -0.30 -15.41
N ALA A 74 8.90 -1.25 -14.47
CA ALA A 74 8.73 -0.98 -13.05
C ALA A 74 9.78 0.01 -12.50
N ILE A 75 11.05 -0.12 -12.88
CA ILE A 75 12.11 0.83 -12.48
C ILE A 75 11.81 2.25 -13.00
N ARG A 76 11.33 2.39 -14.24
CA ARG A 76 10.96 3.71 -14.78
C ARG A 76 9.83 4.36 -14.00
N TYR A 77 8.83 3.58 -13.58
CA TYR A 77 7.70 4.09 -12.80
C TYR A 77 8.08 4.40 -11.35
N ALA A 78 9.09 3.72 -10.80
CA ALA A 78 9.57 3.96 -9.45
C ALA A 78 10.22 5.35 -9.28
N VAL A 79 10.90 5.87 -10.31
CA VAL A 79 11.61 7.17 -10.23
C VAL A 79 10.71 8.31 -9.76
N PRO A 80 9.58 8.64 -10.43
CA PRO A 80 8.70 9.71 -9.97
C PRO A 80 8.12 9.45 -8.59
N ILE A 81 7.84 8.19 -8.26
CA ILE A 81 7.27 7.83 -6.96
C ILE A 81 8.30 8.02 -5.84
N ILE A 82 9.57 7.68 -6.08
CA ILE A 82 10.66 7.92 -5.10
C ILE A 82 10.78 9.40 -4.79
N ILE A 83 10.78 10.27 -5.82
CA ILE A 83 10.81 11.73 -5.64
C ILE A 83 9.66 12.18 -4.75
N GLY A 84 8.44 11.76 -5.07
CA GLY A 84 7.28 12.08 -4.26
C GLY A 84 7.37 11.51 -2.84
N THR A 85 7.86 10.27 -2.68
CA THR A 85 7.97 9.60 -1.38
C THR A 85 8.92 10.34 -0.43
N LEU A 86 10.04 10.83 -0.93
CA LEU A 86 10.98 11.63 -0.12
C LEU A 86 10.33 12.93 0.37
N ILE A 87 9.65 13.65 -0.52
CA ILE A 87 8.91 14.87 -0.18
C ILE A 87 7.82 14.57 0.86
N GLY A 88 7.01 13.54 0.62
CA GLY A 88 5.90 13.17 1.50
C GLY A 88 6.34 12.69 2.89
N ALA A 89 7.39 11.90 2.97
CA ALA A 89 7.92 11.42 4.24
C ALA A 89 8.50 12.57 5.08
N GLN A 90 9.21 13.49 4.46
CA GLN A 90 9.72 14.69 5.15
C GLN A 90 8.57 15.59 5.62
N PHE A 91 7.54 15.78 4.78
CA PHE A 91 6.34 16.53 5.14
C PHE A 91 5.64 15.96 6.38
N SER A 92 5.56 14.63 6.50
CA SER A 92 4.94 13.96 7.67
C SER A 92 5.60 14.29 8.99
N MET A 93 6.90 14.59 8.97
CA MET A 93 7.64 14.95 10.19
C MET A 93 7.40 16.41 10.61
N MET A 94 6.83 17.22 9.72
CA MET A 94 6.59 18.64 9.95
C MET A 94 5.14 18.97 10.36
N VAL A 95 4.24 17.98 10.21
CA VAL A 95 2.80 18.19 10.50
C VAL A 95 2.38 17.57 11.83
N SER A 96 1.32 18.11 12.43
CA SER A 96 0.72 17.53 13.64
C SER A 96 -0.06 16.24 13.29
N ASN A 97 -0.27 15.39 14.32
CA ASN A 97 -1.10 14.19 14.18
C ASN A 97 -2.51 14.50 13.63
N ARG A 98 -3.07 15.67 13.98
CA ARG A 98 -4.39 16.10 13.48
C ARG A 98 -4.39 16.34 11.97
N VAL A 99 -3.39 17.05 11.45
CA VAL A 99 -3.22 17.27 10.00
C VAL A 99 -2.97 15.94 9.28
N PHE A 100 -2.15 15.07 9.87
CA PHE A 100 -1.89 13.74 9.32
C PHE A 100 -3.19 12.91 9.20
N ASN A 101 -4.04 12.89 10.24
CA ASN A 101 -5.34 12.23 10.22
C ASN A 101 -6.26 12.79 9.13
N SER A 102 -6.30 14.12 8.95
CA SER A 102 -7.13 14.75 7.92
C SER A 102 -6.69 14.34 6.51
N ILE A 103 -5.37 14.31 6.24
CA ILE A 103 -4.83 13.86 4.95
C ILE A 103 -5.17 12.38 4.73
N PHE A 104 -5.08 11.57 5.77
CA PHE A 104 -5.46 10.16 5.73
C PHE A 104 -6.95 9.98 5.36
N ALA A 105 -7.86 10.70 6.03
CA ALA A 105 -9.29 10.65 5.77
C ALA A 105 -9.64 11.09 4.33
N VAL A 106 -9.09 12.23 3.88
CA VAL A 106 -9.27 12.72 2.51
C VAL A 106 -8.76 11.70 1.49
N GLY A 107 -7.60 11.10 1.73
CA GLY A 107 -7.04 10.05 0.88
C GLY A 107 -7.96 8.85 0.75
N LEU A 108 -8.57 8.38 1.83
CA LEU A 108 -9.52 7.27 1.81
C LEU A 108 -10.81 7.62 1.05
N VAL A 109 -11.34 8.83 1.22
CA VAL A 109 -12.53 9.30 0.47
C VAL A 109 -12.24 9.34 -1.02
N LEU A 110 -11.12 9.94 -1.44
CA LEU A 110 -10.70 9.97 -2.85
C LEU A 110 -10.55 8.57 -3.43
N MET A 111 -10.01 7.63 -2.66
CA MET A 111 -9.91 6.22 -3.06
C MET A 111 -11.28 5.59 -3.26
N GLY A 112 -12.19 5.80 -2.31
CA GLY A 112 -13.56 5.32 -2.44
C GLY A 112 -14.20 5.81 -3.74
N VAL A 113 -14.13 7.12 -4.00
CA VAL A 113 -14.66 7.73 -5.22
C VAL A 113 -14.04 7.12 -6.48
N LEU A 114 -12.71 6.97 -6.54
CA LEU A 114 -12.02 6.39 -7.70
C LEU A 114 -12.47 4.97 -8.03
N LEU A 115 -12.79 4.15 -7.03
CA LEU A 115 -13.25 2.77 -7.26
C LEU A 115 -14.67 2.67 -7.81
N PHE A 116 -15.52 3.64 -7.51
CA PHE A 116 -16.86 3.70 -8.10
C PHE A 116 -16.85 4.23 -9.54
N ILE A 117 -15.76 4.92 -9.94
CA ILE A 117 -15.59 5.38 -11.33
C ILE A 117 -15.17 4.20 -12.21
N LYS A 118 -15.90 3.94 -13.29
CA LYS A 118 -15.61 2.95 -14.33
C LYS A 118 -15.30 1.52 -13.81
N PRO A 119 -16.24 0.88 -13.10
CA PRO A 119 -16.03 -0.43 -12.50
C PRO A 119 -15.62 -1.54 -13.49
N GLN A 120 -15.98 -1.43 -14.76
CA GLN A 120 -15.61 -2.40 -15.80
C GLN A 120 -14.13 -2.33 -16.19
N VAL A 121 -13.52 -1.14 -16.13
CA VAL A 121 -12.10 -0.95 -16.43
C VAL A 121 -11.22 -1.65 -15.40
N TRP A 122 -11.65 -1.67 -14.13
CA TRP A 122 -10.96 -2.39 -13.07
C TRP A 122 -10.93 -3.92 -13.27
N LEU A 123 -11.93 -4.48 -13.97
CA LEU A 123 -11.99 -5.92 -14.22
C LEU A 123 -11.22 -6.38 -15.44
N LYS A 124 -11.32 -5.61 -16.53
CA LYS A 124 -10.83 -6.02 -17.86
C LYS A 124 -9.60 -5.24 -18.32
N GLY A 125 -9.13 -4.24 -17.54
CA GLY A 125 -8.26 -3.22 -18.06
C GLY A 125 -9.01 -2.36 -19.10
N THR A 126 -8.30 -1.47 -19.75
CA THR A 126 -8.91 -0.63 -20.81
C THR A 126 -9.11 -1.38 -22.15
N GLY A 127 -8.64 -2.63 -22.25
CA GLY A 127 -8.63 -3.39 -23.51
C GLY A 127 -7.71 -2.82 -24.58
N THR A 128 -7.01 -1.73 -24.27
CA THR A 128 -6.05 -1.07 -25.17
C THR A 128 -4.62 -1.57 -24.91
N SER A 129 -3.72 -1.39 -25.88
CA SER A 129 -2.30 -1.64 -25.67
C SER A 129 -1.76 -0.81 -24.51
N ILE A 130 -0.79 -1.35 -23.76
CA ILE A 130 -0.14 -0.66 -22.64
C ILE A 130 0.48 0.64 -23.15
N LYS A 131 0.04 1.76 -22.58
CA LYS A 131 0.51 3.09 -22.94
C LYS A 131 1.89 3.37 -22.34
N LYS A 132 2.73 4.08 -23.09
CA LYS A 132 3.98 4.62 -22.56
C LYS A 132 3.68 5.68 -21.49
N MET A 133 4.58 5.81 -20.52
CA MET A 133 4.49 6.85 -19.50
C MET A 133 4.52 8.23 -20.16
N SER A 134 3.47 9.03 -19.94
CA SER A 134 3.37 10.43 -20.35
C SER A 134 3.70 11.37 -19.18
N VAL A 135 3.81 12.66 -19.45
CA VAL A 135 4.04 13.68 -18.42
C VAL A 135 2.93 13.65 -17.35
N SER A 136 1.67 13.46 -17.77
CA SER A 136 0.55 13.35 -16.82
C SER A 136 0.69 12.13 -15.90
N HIS A 137 1.10 10.97 -16.42
CA HIS A 137 1.38 9.79 -15.61
C HIS A 137 2.55 10.04 -14.64
N PHE A 138 3.59 10.74 -15.08
CA PHE A 138 4.71 11.11 -14.23
C PHE A 138 4.24 11.96 -13.03
N ILE A 139 3.45 13.02 -13.29
CA ILE A 139 2.91 13.89 -12.24
C ILE A 139 2.02 13.09 -11.27
N LEU A 140 1.11 12.25 -11.80
CA LEU A 140 0.24 11.42 -10.96
C LEU A 140 1.04 10.46 -10.08
N LEU A 141 2.14 9.88 -10.57
CA LEU A 141 3.01 9.01 -9.80
C LEU A 141 3.79 9.79 -8.73
N VAL A 142 4.23 11.04 -9.02
CA VAL A 142 4.84 11.91 -7.99
C VAL A 142 3.82 12.21 -6.88
N VAL A 143 2.60 12.62 -7.23
CA VAL A 143 1.53 12.90 -6.25
C VAL A 143 1.20 11.66 -5.42
N ALA A 144 1.07 10.50 -6.06
CA ALA A 144 0.87 9.24 -5.35
C ALA A 144 2.06 8.90 -4.44
N GLY A 145 3.29 9.24 -4.86
CA GLY A 145 4.50 9.13 -4.05
C GLY A 145 4.47 10.04 -2.83
N ILE A 146 4.06 11.29 -2.96
CA ILE A 146 3.92 12.24 -1.83
C ILE A 146 2.94 11.67 -0.79
N TYR A 147 1.77 11.22 -1.23
CA TYR A 147 0.80 10.59 -0.35
C TYR A 147 1.35 9.31 0.29
N GLY A 148 2.02 8.45 -0.50
CA GLY A 148 2.61 7.20 -0.02
C GLY A 148 3.78 7.42 0.95
N GLY A 149 4.59 8.44 0.73
CA GLY A 149 5.67 8.84 1.62
C GLY A 149 5.15 9.38 2.95
N SER A 150 4.04 10.11 2.93
CA SER A 150 3.40 10.65 4.13
C SER A 150 2.58 9.57 4.86
N VAL A 151 1.37 9.32 4.44
CA VAL A 151 0.38 8.50 5.14
C VAL A 151 0.52 7.01 4.83
N TYR A 152 0.88 6.68 3.61
CA TYR A 152 1.01 5.33 3.05
C TYR A 152 -0.30 4.53 2.94
N VAL A 153 -1.23 4.69 3.86
CA VAL A 153 -2.48 3.90 3.89
C VAL A 153 -3.30 4.13 2.61
N GLY A 154 -3.64 3.06 1.93
CA GLY A 154 -4.42 3.13 0.69
C GLY A 154 -3.66 3.59 -0.56
N VAL A 155 -2.36 3.95 -0.47
CA VAL A 155 -1.57 4.38 -1.64
C VAL A 155 -1.58 3.36 -2.79
N GLY A 156 -1.67 2.08 -2.46
CA GLY A 156 -1.76 1.01 -3.45
C GLY A 156 -2.93 1.16 -4.42
N TYR A 157 -4.03 1.77 -3.99
CA TYR A 157 -5.16 2.07 -4.86
C TYR A 157 -4.79 3.13 -5.91
N PHE A 158 -4.04 4.18 -5.53
CA PHE A 158 -3.55 5.19 -6.47
C PHE A 158 -2.64 4.56 -7.52
N PHE A 159 -1.72 3.70 -7.10
CA PHE A 159 -0.85 3.00 -8.03
C PHE A 159 -1.65 2.12 -8.99
N ILE A 160 -2.59 1.32 -8.46
CA ILE A 160 -3.46 0.48 -9.29
C ILE A 160 -4.29 1.35 -10.25
N ALA A 161 -4.86 2.48 -9.80
CA ALA A 161 -5.63 3.39 -10.65
C ALA A 161 -4.79 3.94 -11.81
N VAL A 162 -3.57 4.41 -11.53
CA VAL A 162 -2.67 4.93 -12.57
C VAL A 162 -2.30 3.82 -13.56
N PHE A 163 -1.99 2.61 -13.07
CA PHE A 163 -1.59 1.51 -13.96
C PHE A 163 -2.77 0.94 -14.76
N VAL A 164 -3.95 0.75 -14.14
CA VAL A 164 -5.11 0.17 -14.84
C VAL A 164 -5.81 1.21 -15.71
N ILE A 165 -6.23 2.34 -15.12
CA ILE A 165 -7.03 3.35 -15.82
C ILE A 165 -6.15 4.22 -16.73
N GLY A 166 -4.99 4.66 -16.21
CA GLY A 166 -4.07 5.52 -16.95
C GLY A 166 -3.32 4.80 -18.05
N MET A 167 -2.67 3.68 -17.72
CA MET A 167 -1.72 3.01 -18.60
C MET A 167 -2.26 1.75 -19.29
N GLY A 168 -3.42 1.20 -18.87
CA GLY A 168 -4.07 0.07 -19.53
C GLY A 168 -3.60 -1.32 -19.09
N TYR A 169 -2.88 -1.43 -17.97
CA TYR A 169 -2.52 -2.73 -17.40
C TYR A 169 -3.76 -3.49 -16.91
N ASP A 170 -3.72 -4.82 -17.01
CA ASP A 170 -4.69 -5.65 -16.28
C ASP A 170 -4.45 -5.57 -14.75
N LEU A 171 -5.47 -5.93 -13.97
CA LEU A 171 -5.44 -5.77 -12.51
C LEU A 171 -4.36 -6.61 -11.83
N ILE A 172 -4.03 -7.81 -12.37
CA ILE A 172 -3.02 -8.69 -11.78
C ILE A 172 -1.62 -8.09 -11.97
N ARG A 173 -1.30 -7.65 -13.19
CA ARG A 173 -0.03 -6.96 -13.49
C ARG A 173 0.07 -5.62 -12.78
N ALA A 174 -1.03 -4.87 -12.67
CA ALA A 174 -1.07 -3.64 -11.90
C ALA A 174 -0.79 -3.88 -10.41
N ASN A 175 -1.28 -4.98 -9.82
CA ASN A 175 -0.94 -5.39 -8.46
C ASN A 175 0.55 -5.78 -8.30
N ALA A 176 1.12 -6.45 -9.29
CA ALA A 176 2.55 -6.77 -9.30
C ALA A 176 3.41 -5.49 -9.35
N LEU A 177 3.05 -4.54 -10.23
CA LEU A 177 3.68 -3.21 -10.29
C LEU A 177 3.53 -2.44 -8.98
N LYS A 178 2.32 -2.39 -8.40
CA LYS A 178 2.08 -1.76 -7.09
C LYS A 178 3.02 -2.31 -6.02
N GLY A 179 3.14 -3.65 -5.93
CA GLY A 179 4.06 -4.28 -4.98
C GLY A 179 5.51 -3.84 -5.20
N PHE A 180 5.95 -3.80 -6.45
CA PHE A 180 7.30 -3.32 -6.76
C PHE A 180 7.47 -1.82 -6.43
N MET A 181 6.48 -0.97 -6.71
CA MET A 181 6.53 0.44 -6.32
C MET A 181 6.68 0.59 -4.80
N ALA A 182 5.89 -0.14 -4.03
CA ALA A 182 5.99 -0.13 -2.58
C ALA A 182 7.37 -0.62 -2.10
N PHE A 183 7.92 -1.70 -2.68
CA PHE A 183 9.28 -2.16 -2.39
C PHE A 183 10.33 -1.10 -2.72
N ALA A 184 10.27 -0.50 -3.90
CA ALA A 184 11.27 0.45 -4.36
C ALA A 184 11.26 1.79 -3.59
N THR A 185 10.12 2.17 -3.02
CA THR A 185 9.93 3.51 -2.43
C THR A 185 9.90 3.51 -0.91
N THR A 186 9.32 2.48 -0.28
CA THR A 186 9.15 2.45 1.18
C THR A 186 10.46 2.48 1.97
N PRO A 187 11.59 1.89 1.51
CA PRO A 187 12.87 2.03 2.23
C PRO A 187 13.30 3.47 2.43
N PHE A 188 13.08 4.34 1.43
CA PHE A 188 13.44 5.76 1.53
C PHE A 188 12.62 6.48 2.61
N SER A 189 11.32 6.25 2.64
CA SER A 189 10.49 6.81 3.70
C SER A 189 10.78 6.18 5.07
N LEU A 190 11.05 4.88 5.14
CA LEU A 190 11.41 4.19 6.37
C LEU A 190 12.66 4.82 7.01
N VAL A 191 13.71 5.10 6.21
CA VAL A 191 14.91 5.77 6.71
C VAL A 191 14.57 7.12 7.33
N ILE A 192 13.72 7.94 6.71
CA ILE A 192 13.29 9.22 7.27
C ILE A 192 12.57 9.01 8.61
N TYR A 193 11.60 8.09 8.70
CA TYR A 193 10.90 7.81 9.96
C TYR A 193 11.86 7.29 11.05
N MET A 194 12.87 6.49 10.69
CA MET A 194 13.93 6.05 11.61
C MET A 194 14.77 7.21 12.14
N MET A 195 15.17 8.14 11.28
CA MET A 195 15.95 9.33 11.67
C MET A 195 15.21 10.22 12.68
N TYR A 196 13.88 10.25 12.62
CA TYR A 196 13.05 11.01 13.56
C TYR A 196 12.56 10.18 14.76
N GLY A 197 13.06 8.95 14.95
CA GLY A 197 12.68 8.08 16.06
C GLY A 197 11.21 7.60 16.02
N GLN A 198 10.57 7.65 14.86
CA GLN A 198 9.16 7.31 14.66
C GLN A 198 8.98 5.85 14.20
N VAL A 199 9.70 4.90 14.81
CA VAL A 199 9.66 3.48 14.45
C VAL A 199 9.83 2.59 15.68
N ASN A 200 8.84 1.75 15.96
CA ASN A 200 8.95 0.65 16.92
C ASN A 200 9.45 -0.62 16.21
N TYR A 201 10.73 -0.89 16.33
CA TYR A 201 11.37 -2.02 15.63
C TYR A 201 10.79 -3.37 16.04
N THR A 202 10.51 -3.56 17.32
CA THR A 202 10.01 -4.83 17.86
C THR A 202 8.65 -5.17 17.26
N PHE A 203 7.70 -4.25 17.31
CA PHE A 203 6.37 -4.46 16.74
C PHE A 203 6.44 -4.62 15.21
N GLY A 204 7.23 -3.77 14.55
CA GLY A 204 7.42 -3.81 13.11
C GLY A 204 7.98 -5.13 12.60
N LEU A 205 9.01 -5.67 13.25
CA LEU A 205 9.65 -6.94 12.84
C LEU A 205 8.74 -8.15 13.08
N ILE A 206 8.05 -8.22 14.24
CA ILE A 206 7.14 -9.32 14.51
C ILE A 206 5.98 -9.34 13.50
N HIS A 207 5.36 -8.18 13.29
CA HIS A 207 4.29 -8.04 12.30
C HIS A 207 4.77 -8.37 10.87
N ALA A 208 6.02 -8.03 10.54
CA ALA A 208 6.62 -8.33 9.25
C ALA A 208 6.74 -9.83 8.97
N VAL A 209 7.02 -10.66 9.98
CA VAL A 209 7.05 -12.12 9.81
C VAL A 209 5.71 -12.63 9.28
N GLY A 210 4.60 -12.22 9.90
CA GLY A 210 3.26 -12.54 9.41
C GLY A 210 3.02 -12.02 7.99
N ASN A 211 3.41 -10.75 7.72
CA ASN A 211 3.26 -10.13 6.41
C ASN A 211 3.99 -10.89 5.29
N ILE A 212 5.21 -11.35 5.54
CA ILE A 212 5.99 -12.14 4.57
C ILE A 212 5.23 -13.41 4.20
N VAL A 213 4.76 -14.15 5.19
CA VAL A 213 4.03 -15.40 4.97
C VAL A 213 2.73 -15.13 4.20
N GLY A 214 1.93 -14.16 4.64
CA GLY A 214 0.70 -13.77 3.98
C GLY A 214 0.92 -13.33 2.53
N ALA A 215 1.96 -12.51 2.28
CA ALA A 215 2.31 -12.03 0.96
C ALA A 215 2.75 -13.14 0.00
N TYR A 216 3.52 -14.10 0.51
CA TYR A 216 3.96 -15.25 -0.28
C TYR A 216 2.76 -16.08 -0.77
N PHE A 217 1.85 -16.44 0.14
CA PHE A 217 0.64 -17.18 -0.23
C PHE A 217 -0.24 -16.39 -1.21
N ALA A 218 -0.47 -15.11 -0.93
CA ALA A 218 -1.28 -14.25 -1.79
C ALA A 218 -0.70 -14.13 -3.20
N ALA A 219 0.60 -13.84 -3.33
CA ALA A 219 1.25 -13.68 -4.62
C ALA A 219 1.30 -15.01 -5.40
N THR A 220 1.50 -16.13 -4.70
CA THR A 220 1.53 -17.47 -5.32
C THR A 220 0.18 -17.83 -5.93
N TYR A 221 -0.91 -17.50 -5.26
CA TYR A 221 -2.26 -17.88 -5.69
C TYR A 221 -3.04 -16.74 -6.40
N ALA A 222 -2.45 -15.55 -6.59
CA ALA A 222 -3.11 -14.38 -7.15
C ALA A 222 -3.82 -14.65 -8.49
N SER A 223 -3.16 -15.36 -9.40
CA SER A 223 -3.72 -15.73 -10.71
C SER A 223 -4.91 -16.71 -10.61
N ARG A 224 -4.91 -17.59 -9.58
CA ARG A 224 -5.99 -18.56 -9.35
C ARG A 224 -7.20 -17.94 -8.65
N ILE A 225 -6.97 -16.97 -7.76
CA ILE A 225 -8.03 -16.26 -7.01
C ILE A 225 -8.91 -15.44 -7.96
N GLY A 226 -8.34 -14.92 -9.06
CA GLY A 226 -9.06 -14.23 -10.11
C GLY A 226 -9.41 -12.77 -9.79
N THR A 227 -9.57 -11.99 -10.86
CA THR A 227 -9.76 -10.53 -10.79
C THR A 227 -11.06 -10.10 -10.10
N LYS A 228 -12.14 -10.92 -10.18
CA LYS A 228 -13.41 -10.60 -9.53
C LYS A 228 -13.26 -10.57 -8.00
N PHE A 229 -12.63 -11.58 -7.42
CA PHE A 229 -12.40 -11.64 -5.98
C PHE A 229 -11.54 -10.48 -5.50
N ILE A 230 -10.43 -10.21 -6.20
CA ILE A 230 -9.52 -9.08 -5.89
C ILE A 230 -10.30 -7.76 -5.87
N ARG A 231 -11.18 -7.54 -6.85
CA ARG A 231 -12.02 -6.33 -6.90
C ARG A 231 -13.00 -6.23 -5.74
N TYR A 232 -13.74 -7.30 -5.42
CA TYR A 232 -14.66 -7.26 -4.28
C TYR A 232 -13.94 -7.03 -2.97
N LEU A 233 -12.77 -7.65 -2.80
CA LEU A 233 -11.90 -7.42 -1.65
C LEU A 233 -11.48 -5.94 -1.55
N LEU A 234 -11.07 -5.33 -2.67
CA LEU A 234 -10.76 -3.90 -2.76
C LEU A 234 -11.94 -3.03 -2.30
N LEU A 235 -13.12 -3.25 -2.85
CA LEU A 235 -14.34 -2.49 -2.52
C LEU A 235 -14.70 -2.63 -1.03
N THR A 236 -14.73 -3.86 -0.52
CA THR A 236 -15.05 -4.12 0.90
C THR A 236 -14.08 -3.41 1.83
N LEU A 237 -12.77 -3.47 1.55
CA LEU A 237 -11.76 -2.84 2.40
C LEU A 237 -11.87 -1.32 2.41
N ILE A 238 -12.21 -0.70 1.27
CA ILE A 238 -12.42 0.75 1.22
C ILE A 238 -13.65 1.16 2.02
N ILE A 239 -14.76 0.44 1.85
CA ILE A 239 -15.98 0.71 2.61
C ILE A 239 -15.70 0.58 4.12
N VAL A 240 -15.05 -0.50 4.54
CA VAL A 240 -14.68 -0.71 5.94
C VAL A 240 -13.73 0.39 6.43
N SER A 241 -12.74 0.78 5.63
CA SER A 241 -11.81 1.86 5.99
C SER A 241 -12.51 3.21 6.14
N LEU A 242 -13.44 3.53 5.25
CA LEU A 242 -14.25 4.75 5.34
C LEU A 242 -15.13 4.77 6.59
N ILE A 243 -15.80 3.65 6.92
CA ILE A 243 -16.62 3.52 8.13
C ILE A 243 -15.75 3.74 9.38
N ILE A 244 -14.57 3.10 9.45
CA ILE A 244 -13.65 3.25 10.60
C ILE A 244 -13.25 4.72 10.78
N VAL A 245 -12.94 5.43 9.71
CA VAL A 245 -12.55 6.84 9.77
C VAL A 245 -13.71 7.70 10.23
N ILE A 246 -14.91 7.52 9.66
CA ILE A 246 -16.11 8.30 10.04
C ILE A 246 -16.44 8.07 11.52
N VAL A 247 -16.42 6.83 12.00
CA VAL A 247 -16.76 6.50 13.40
C VAL A 247 -15.72 7.01 14.40
N LYS A 248 -14.44 7.18 13.99
CA LYS A 248 -13.40 7.68 14.90
C LYS A 248 -13.26 9.21 14.94
N GLU A 249 -13.72 9.91 13.91
CA GLU A 249 -13.64 11.39 13.86
C GLU A 249 -14.95 12.07 14.31
N PHE A 250 -16.04 11.33 14.44
CA PHE A 250 -17.34 11.77 14.98
C PHE A 250 -17.72 10.95 16.21
#